data_cb0b96992402055ca15a4d1cb2129f2e
#
_entry.id   cb0b96992402055ca15a4d1cb2129f2e
#
_cell.length_a   1.000
_cell.length_b   1.000
_cell.length_c   1.000
_cell.angle_alpha   90.00
_cell.angle_beta   90.00
_cell.angle_gamma   90.00
#
_symmetry.space_group_name_H-M   'P 1'
#
loop_
_entity.id
_entity.type
_entity.pdbx_description
1 polymer ?
#
loop_
_entity_poly.entity_id
_entity_poly.type
_entity_poly.pdbx_seq_one_letter_code
_entity_poly.pdbx_strand_id
1 'polypeptide(L)' 'VEGVIMTRGVLHKDVSTLSGVNVGKVRDVLINWDNKEISLDVSKGLLKGETIVPWSKIMSVGDIIIVSDDLAPEGSK' A
#
# COMPACT_ATOMS: atom_id res chain seq x y z
N VAL A 1 10.38 -19.66 -0.94
CA VAL A 1 10.86 -19.24 0.37
C VAL A 1 9.71 -18.57 1.11
N GLU A 2 9.36 -19.10 2.27
CA GLU A 2 8.28 -18.53 3.07
C GLU A 2 8.61 -17.10 3.50
N GLY A 3 7.60 -16.26 3.49
CA GLY A 3 7.75 -14.88 3.92
C GLY A 3 8.37 -13.95 2.89
N VAL A 4 8.69 -14.46 1.72
CA VAL A 4 9.29 -13.63 0.68
C VAL A 4 8.21 -13.22 -0.32
N ILE A 5 8.14 -11.91 -0.58
CA ILE A 5 7.22 -11.34 -1.56
C ILE A 5 8.04 -10.57 -2.57
N MET A 6 7.81 -10.85 -3.84
CA MET A 6 8.51 -10.14 -4.91
C MET A 6 7.81 -8.81 -5.20
N THR A 7 8.59 -7.79 -5.56
CA THR A 7 8.01 -6.48 -5.87
C THR A 7 6.96 -6.58 -6.97
N ARG A 8 7.20 -7.38 -8.00
CA ARG A 8 6.22 -7.57 -9.07
C ARG A 8 4.94 -8.23 -8.58
N GLY A 9 4.98 -8.88 -7.43
CA GLY A 9 3.80 -9.48 -6.83
C GLY A 9 2.92 -8.50 -6.08
N VAL A 10 3.41 -7.30 -5.82
CA VAL A 10 2.61 -6.26 -5.16
C VAL A 10 2.22 -5.13 -6.11
N LEU A 11 2.95 -4.96 -7.21
CA LEU A 11 2.64 -3.90 -8.17
C LEU A 11 1.26 -4.07 -8.77
N HIS A 12 0.54 -2.98 -8.87
CA HIS A 12 -0.80 -2.92 -9.47
C HIS A 12 -1.90 -3.60 -8.67
N LYS A 13 -1.60 -4.11 -7.48
CA LYS A 13 -2.64 -4.70 -6.64
C LYS A 13 -3.48 -3.62 -5.99
N ASP A 14 -4.75 -3.94 -5.77
CA ASP A 14 -5.65 -3.05 -5.05
C ASP A 14 -5.23 -3.00 -3.58
N VAL A 15 -5.40 -1.84 -2.99
CA VAL A 15 -5.09 -1.62 -1.57
C VAL A 15 -6.35 -1.13 -0.88
N SER A 16 -6.72 -1.80 0.21
CA SER A 16 -7.88 -1.43 1.02
C SER A 16 -7.50 -1.47 2.50
N THR A 17 -8.24 -0.72 3.29
CA THR A 17 -8.06 -0.75 4.74
C THR A 17 -8.78 -1.96 5.33
N LEU A 18 -8.55 -2.20 6.62
CA LEU A 18 -9.24 -3.27 7.34
C LEU A 18 -10.76 -3.10 7.29
N SER A 19 -11.24 -1.87 7.28
CA SER A 19 -12.67 -1.57 7.20
C SER A 19 -13.24 -1.67 5.78
N GLY A 20 -12.41 -1.93 4.80
CA GLY A 20 -12.86 -2.08 3.42
C GLY A 20 -12.85 -0.78 2.60
N VAL A 21 -12.21 0.27 3.10
CA VAL A 21 -12.10 1.53 2.36
C VAL A 21 -10.99 1.39 1.32
N ASN A 22 -11.30 1.69 0.07
CA ASN A 22 -10.32 1.61 -1.02
C ASN A 22 -9.30 2.74 -0.91
N VAL A 23 -8.02 2.38 -0.86
CA VAL A 23 -6.91 3.34 -0.81
C VAL A 23 -6.38 3.64 -2.20
N GLY A 24 -6.45 2.66 -3.10
CA GLY A 24 -5.96 2.80 -4.45
C GLY A 24 -5.27 1.55 -4.94
N LYS A 25 -4.31 1.73 -5.85
CA LYS A 25 -3.50 0.63 -6.37
C LYS A 25 -2.02 0.92 -6.17
N VAL A 26 -1.26 -0.11 -5.95
CA VAL A 26 0.19 0.04 -5.82
C VAL A 26 0.77 0.47 -7.16
N ARG A 27 1.43 1.61 -7.15
CA ARG A 27 2.09 2.15 -8.33
C ARG A 27 3.57 1.82 -8.36
N ASP A 28 4.19 1.82 -7.19
CA ASP A 28 5.62 1.56 -7.09
C ASP A 28 5.99 1.14 -5.67
N VAL A 29 7.19 0.64 -5.53
CA VAL A 29 7.76 0.28 -4.23
C VAL A 29 8.91 1.24 -3.97
N LEU A 30 8.86 1.92 -2.83
CA LEU A 30 9.85 2.92 -2.46
C LEU A 30 10.79 2.35 -1.43
N ILE A 31 12.07 2.54 -1.63
CA ILE A 31 13.09 2.11 -0.68
C ILE A 31 13.76 3.35 -0.12
N ASN A 32 13.60 3.56 1.17
CA ASN A 32 14.31 4.65 1.85
C ASN A 32 15.68 4.12 2.26
N TRP A 33 16.68 4.52 1.52
CA TRP A 33 18.02 3.99 1.72
C TRP A 33 18.65 4.43 3.03
N ASP A 34 18.27 5.62 3.52
CA ASP A 34 18.85 6.15 4.75
C ASP A 34 18.44 5.37 5.98
N ASN A 35 17.15 5.05 6.11
CA ASN A 35 16.67 4.31 7.28
C ASN A 35 16.35 2.85 6.97
N LYS A 36 16.62 2.40 5.75
CA LYS A 36 16.41 1.01 5.32
C LYS A 36 14.95 0.56 5.42
N GLU A 37 14.04 1.46 5.17
CA GLU A 37 12.62 1.15 5.20
C GLU A 37 12.03 1.06 3.81
N ILE A 38 11.01 0.22 3.68
CA ILE A 38 10.28 0.02 2.43
C ILE A 38 8.87 0.56 2.60
N SER A 39 8.38 1.23 1.57
CA SER A 39 7.02 1.75 1.55
C SER A 39 6.40 1.48 0.19
N LEU A 40 5.08 1.51 0.13
CA LEU A 40 4.36 1.39 -1.14
C LEU A 40 3.83 2.76 -1.55
N ASP A 41 4.01 3.08 -2.81
CA ASP A 41 3.42 4.27 -3.41
C ASP A 41 2.07 3.83 -3.98
N VAL A 42 0.99 4.27 -3.34
CA VAL A 42 -0.36 3.87 -3.70
C VAL A 42 -1.07 5.06 -4.34
N SER A 43 -1.58 4.85 -5.53
CA SER A 43 -2.26 5.90 -6.29
C SER A 43 -3.72 5.56 -6.48
N LYS A 44 -4.60 6.55 -6.31
CA LYS A 44 -6.03 6.39 -6.50
C LYS A 44 -6.50 7.05 -7.81
N GLY A 45 -5.62 7.18 -8.77
CA GLY A 45 -5.90 7.77 -10.06
C GLY A 45 -5.11 9.03 -10.29
N LEU A 46 -5.15 9.53 -11.52
CA LEU A 46 -4.27 10.61 -11.93
C LEU A 46 -4.45 11.90 -11.13
N LEU A 47 -5.69 12.21 -10.74
CA LEU A 47 -6.00 13.47 -10.09
C LEU A 47 -6.27 13.34 -8.60
N LYS A 48 -6.10 12.16 -8.04
CA LYS A 48 -6.45 11.90 -6.63
C LYS A 48 -5.25 11.91 -5.69
N GLY A 49 -4.05 12.08 -6.24
CA GLY A 49 -2.85 12.09 -5.42
C GLY A 49 -2.37 10.70 -5.04
N GLU A 50 -1.43 10.68 -4.14
CA GLU A 50 -0.76 9.45 -3.73
C GLU A 50 -0.77 9.30 -2.23
N THR A 51 -0.75 8.05 -1.77
CA THR A 51 -0.59 7.72 -0.36
C THR A 51 0.65 6.87 -0.23
N ILE A 52 1.50 7.23 0.70
CA ILE A 52 2.70 6.43 1.00
C ILE A 52 2.37 5.52 2.17
N VAL A 53 2.47 4.22 1.94
CA VAL A 53 2.14 3.21 2.94
C VAL A 53 3.42 2.56 3.44
N PRO A 54 3.83 2.86 4.68
CA PRO A 54 5.01 2.20 5.25
C PRO A 54 4.74 0.70 5.40
N TRP A 55 5.77 -0.10 5.24
CA TRP A 55 5.64 -1.55 5.35
C TRP A 55 4.99 -1.98 6.67
N SER A 56 5.27 -1.25 7.75
CA SER A 56 4.73 -1.57 9.08
C SER A 56 3.20 -1.44 9.15
N LYS A 57 2.59 -0.74 8.22
CA LYS A 57 1.13 -0.56 8.18
C LYS A 57 0.43 -1.60 7.34
N ILE A 58 1.17 -2.46 6.67
CA ILE A 58 0.59 -3.51 5.84
C ILE A 58 0.19 -4.67 6.73
N MET A 59 -1.07 -5.04 6.70
CA MET A 59 -1.61 -6.11 7.53
C MET A 59 -1.60 -7.45 6.82
N SER A 60 -1.81 -7.44 5.51
CA SER A 60 -1.90 -8.68 4.72
C SER A 60 -1.62 -8.38 3.26
N VAL A 61 -0.97 -9.33 2.59
CA VAL A 61 -0.73 -9.25 1.16
C VAL A 61 -1.26 -10.53 0.52
N GLY A 62 -2.25 -10.36 -0.33
CA GLY A 62 -2.86 -11.47 -1.08
C GLY A 62 -3.30 -10.93 -2.43
N ASP A 63 -4.49 -11.30 -2.86
CA ASP A 63 -5.06 -10.74 -4.08
C ASP A 63 -5.29 -9.25 -3.90
N ILE A 64 -5.57 -8.83 -2.67
CA ILE A 64 -5.71 -7.44 -2.27
C ILE A 64 -4.74 -7.20 -1.11
N ILE A 65 -4.16 -6.02 -1.07
CA ILE A 65 -3.29 -5.63 0.04
C ILE A 65 -4.16 -4.92 1.08
N ILE A 66 -4.12 -5.41 2.31
CA ILE A 66 -4.88 -4.85 3.41
C ILE A 66 -3.94 -4.05 4.30
N VAL A 67 -4.33 -2.81 4.58
CA VAL A 67 -3.52 -1.90 5.38
C VAL A 67 -4.32 -1.39 6.57
N SER A 68 -3.63 -0.75 7.49
CA SER A 68 -4.23 -0.19 8.69
C SER A 68 -5.28 0.88 8.36
N ASP A 69 -6.35 0.97 9.16
CA ASP A 69 -7.43 1.92 8.95
C ASP A 69 -6.99 3.38 8.99
N ASP A 70 -5.90 3.69 9.69
CA ASP A 70 -5.40 5.06 9.76
C ASP A 70 -4.86 5.57 8.43
N LEU A 71 -4.75 4.69 7.42
CA LEU A 71 -4.33 5.07 6.08
C LEU A 71 -5.51 5.35 5.16
N ALA A 72 -6.74 5.31 5.66
CA ALA A 72 -7.91 5.62 4.85
C ALA A 72 -7.78 7.04 4.29
N PRO A 73 -8.14 7.25 3.01
CA PRO A 73 -8.06 8.58 2.43
C PRO A 73 -8.92 9.57 3.19
N GLU A 74 -8.46 10.81 3.24
CA GLU A 74 -9.19 11.88 3.88
C GLU A 74 -10.57 12.05 3.25
N GLY A 75 -11.59 12.21 4.10
CA GLY A 75 -12.94 12.37 3.61
C GLY A 75 -13.67 11.07 3.34
N SER A 76 -13.07 9.94 3.62
CA SER A 76 -13.65 8.61 3.38
C SER A 76 -14.40 8.05 4.58
N LYS A 77 -15.07 8.87 5.30
CA LYS A 77 -15.80 8.45 6.48
C LYS A 77 -17.19 7.94 6.15
#